data_2eb536a9dca85f7d7215333f4ae2c2b2
#
_entry.id   2eb536a9dca85f7d7215333f4ae2c2b2
#
_cell.length_a   1.000
_cell.length_b   1.000
_cell.length_c   1.000
_cell.angle_alpha   90.00
_cell.angle_beta   90.00
_cell.angle_gamma   90.00
#
_symmetry.space_group_name_H-M   'P 1'
#
loop_
_entity.id
_entity.type
_entity.pdbx_description
1 polymer ?
#
loop_
_entity_poly.entity_id
_entity_poly.type
_entity_poly.pdbx_seq_one_letter_code
_entity_poly.pdbx_strand_id
1 'polypeptide(L)'
;MRPDPGWIDALPRGRLLAELSLWSADLGRLAEEVARTEPFADAYHLDAADGHFSPDLLFFPDLVAVVRRLTSRPLQVHLMAADDILEAQIRQFVRAGADLVSVHAENAGASRALSLLGELGVPAGLVLQLGTPIGAALPHLERIRWLTLLGTGIGVKGQGLDPAAEDRLREAARALAAHEGRSGRRVILAADGAIRERTVPGLRRAGADAVVLGSLAFEAPDLPARMAWVHAQGREPGSDGR
;
A
#
# COMPACT_ATOMS: atom_id res chain seq x y z
N MET A 1 -5.84 -12.35 -15.28
CA MET A 1 -4.40 -12.74 -15.46
C MET A 1 -3.65 -12.19 -14.27
N ARG A 2 -2.66 -12.87 -13.68
CA ARG A 2 -1.86 -12.34 -12.57
C ARG A 2 -0.62 -11.64 -13.11
N PRO A 3 -0.03 -10.67 -12.38
CA PRO A 3 1.27 -10.10 -12.74
C PRO A 3 2.38 -11.15 -12.65
N ASP A 4 3.51 -10.86 -13.27
CA ASP A 4 4.73 -11.67 -13.15
C ASP A 4 5.16 -11.77 -11.66
N PRO A 5 5.63 -12.94 -11.18
CA PRO A 5 6.09 -13.10 -9.79
C PRO A 5 7.14 -12.08 -9.34
N GLY A 6 7.94 -11.54 -10.28
CA GLY A 6 8.96 -10.50 -10.03
C GLY A 6 8.45 -9.07 -10.09
N TRP A 7 7.15 -8.83 -10.16
CA TRP A 7 6.56 -7.52 -10.43
C TRP A 7 7.05 -6.40 -9.49
N ILE A 8 7.31 -6.68 -8.22
CA ILE A 8 7.81 -5.67 -7.26
C ILE A 8 9.21 -5.17 -7.66
N ASP A 9 10.08 -6.07 -8.10
CA ASP A 9 11.44 -5.71 -8.52
C ASP A 9 11.47 -4.97 -9.85
N ALA A 10 10.44 -5.16 -10.69
CA ALA A 10 10.24 -4.44 -11.94
C ALA A 10 9.65 -3.03 -11.76
N LEU A 11 9.16 -2.68 -10.56
CA LEU A 11 8.61 -1.35 -10.32
C LEU A 11 9.67 -0.24 -10.47
N PRO A 12 9.34 0.88 -11.13
CA PRO A 12 10.24 2.01 -11.29
C PRO A 12 10.82 2.53 -9.97
N ARG A 13 12.10 2.88 -9.97
CA ARG A 13 12.78 3.51 -8.82
C ARG A 13 12.83 5.04 -8.93
N GLY A 14 12.85 5.55 -10.16
CA GLY A 14 13.09 6.97 -10.45
C GLY A 14 11.89 7.89 -10.28
N ARG A 15 10.67 7.34 -10.08
CA ARG A 15 9.44 8.11 -9.94
C ARG A 15 8.61 7.66 -8.74
N LEU A 16 7.66 8.49 -8.34
CA LEU A 16 6.66 8.11 -7.36
C LEU A 16 5.71 7.06 -7.95
N LEU A 17 5.46 5.98 -7.22
CA LEU A 17 4.52 4.93 -7.61
C LEU A 17 3.09 5.31 -7.21
N ALA A 18 2.15 4.95 -8.07
CA ALA A 18 0.73 5.18 -7.88
C ALA A 18 0.03 3.87 -7.49
N GLU A 19 -0.36 3.77 -6.24
CA GLU A 19 -1.20 2.70 -5.72
C GLU A 19 -2.64 3.22 -5.65
N LEU A 20 -3.54 2.73 -6.52
CA LEU A 20 -4.89 3.29 -6.67
C LEU A 20 -5.89 2.60 -5.75
N SER A 21 -6.40 3.31 -4.73
CA SER A 21 -7.36 2.77 -3.76
C SER A 21 -8.78 2.75 -4.35
N LEU A 22 -9.27 1.54 -4.59
CA LEU A 22 -10.62 1.32 -5.10
C LEU A 22 -11.73 1.67 -4.09
N TRP A 23 -11.38 1.95 -2.83
CA TRP A 23 -12.33 2.51 -1.87
C TRP A 23 -12.88 3.88 -2.29
N SER A 24 -12.17 4.59 -3.17
CA SER A 24 -12.60 5.88 -3.72
C SER A 24 -13.23 5.78 -5.11
N ALA A 25 -13.29 4.61 -5.71
CA ALA A 25 -13.94 4.37 -6.99
C ALA A 25 -15.48 4.39 -6.85
N ASP A 26 -16.17 4.66 -7.94
CA ASP A 26 -17.62 4.39 -8.06
C ASP A 26 -17.82 2.86 -8.14
N LEU A 27 -18.20 2.24 -7.02
CA LEU A 27 -18.40 0.79 -6.94
C LEU A 27 -19.55 0.31 -7.81
N GLY A 28 -20.53 1.17 -8.14
CA GLY A 28 -21.61 0.86 -9.08
C GLY A 28 -21.11 0.72 -10.53
N ARG A 29 -19.91 1.25 -10.82
CA ARG A 29 -19.27 1.25 -12.14
C ARG A 29 -17.85 0.73 -12.09
N LEU A 30 -17.56 -0.20 -11.19
CA LEU A 30 -16.22 -0.65 -10.86
C LEU A 30 -15.41 -1.10 -12.10
N ALA A 31 -16.03 -1.78 -13.07
CA ALA A 31 -15.35 -2.21 -14.28
C ALA A 31 -14.90 -1.02 -15.15
N GLU A 32 -15.71 0.03 -15.24
CA GLU A 32 -15.35 1.24 -15.97
C GLU A 32 -14.24 2.02 -15.23
N GLU A 33 -14.32 2.09 -13.91
CA GLU A 33 -13.30 2.73 -13.07
C GLU A 33 -11.94 2.03 -13.19
N VAL A 34 -11.92 0.70 -13.14
CA VAL A 34 -10.70 -0.08 -13.35
C VAL A 34 -10.16 0.14 -14.76
N ALA A 35 -10.99 0.04 -15.80
CA ALA A 35 -10.54 0.25 -17.20
C ALA A 35 -9.97 1.66 -17.41
N ARG A 36 -10.59 2.68 -16.81
CA ARG A 36 -10.15 4.08 -16.90
C ARG A 36 -8.80 4.33 -16.21
N THR A 37 -8.56 3.65 -15.09
CA THR A 37 -7.39 3.90 -14.23
C THR A 37 -6.23 2.94 -14.47
N GLU A 38 -6.47 1.77 -15.08
CA GLU A 38 -5.46 0.72 -15.31
C GLU A 38 -4.18 1.21 -16.01
N PRO A 39 -4.22 2.10 -17.04
CA PRO A 39 -3.02 2.59 -17.70
C PRO A 39 -2.04 3.30 -16.75
N PHE A 40 -2.53 3.83 -15.65
CA PHE A 40 -1.79 4.66 -14.70
C PHE A 40 -1.44 3.95 -13.39
N ALA A 41 -2.08 2.82 -13.09
CA ALA A 41 -1.87 2.08 -11.86
C ALA A 41 -0.54 1.31 -11.88
N ASP A 42 0.29 1.49 -10.85
CA ASP A 42 1.40 0.58 -10.55
C ASP A 42 0.90 -0.63 -9.75
N ALA A 43 -0.10 -0.40 -8.89
CA ALA A 43 -0.89 -1.42 -8.19
C ALA A 43 -2.28 -0.87 -7.87
N TYR A 44 -3.25 -1.75 -7.63
CA TYR A 44 -4.52 -1.40 -7.00
C TYR A 44 -4.45 -1.71 -5.51
N HIS A 45 -4.98 -0.78 -4.71
CA HIS A 45 -5.12 -0.90 -3.27
C HIS A 45 -6.56 -1.24 -2.91
N LEU A 46 -6.74 -2.33 -2.17
CA LEU A 46 -8.04 -2.81 -1.74
C LEU A 46 -8.06 -2.87 -0.21
N ASP A 47 -8.73 -1.89 0.38
CA ASP A 47 -8.91 -1.80 1.83
C ASP A 47 -9.95 -2.84 2.26
N ALA A 48 -9.53 -3.85 3.00
CA ALA A 48 -10.39 -4.89 3.56
C ALA A 48 -10.44 -4.75 5.08
N ALA A 49 -11.65 -4.54 5.62
CA ALA A 49 -11.85 -4.30 7.04
C ALA A 49 -13.04 -5.09 7.58
N ASP A 50 -12.92 -5.58 8.79
CA ASP A 50 -13.86 -6.51 9.44
C ASP A 50 -14.85 -5.83 10.41
N GLY A 51 -14.75 -4.51 10.62
CA GLY A 51 -15.57 -3.77 11.57
C GLY A 51 -15.16 -3.97 13.04
N HIS A 52 -14.08 -4.72 13.30
CA HIS A 52 -13.52 -4.96 14.65
C HIS A 52 -12.13 -4.34 14.80
N PHE A 53 -11.21 -4.69 13.91
CA PHE A 53 -9.87 -4.08 13.90
C PHE A 53 -9.92 -2.62 13.43
N SER A 54 -10.78 -2.33 12.47
CA SER A 54 -11.13 -0.99 11.98
C SER A 54 -12.65 -0.79 12.11
N PRO A 55 -13.15 0.43 12.36
CA PRO A 55 -14.58 0.67 12.57
C PRO A 55 -15.44 0.43 11.33
N ASP A 56 -14.84 0.45 10.12
CA ASP A 56 -15.57 0.27 8.87
C ASP A 56 -15.62 -1.20 8.44
N LEU A 57 -16.67 -1.56 7.67
CA LEU A 57 -16.72 -2.78 6.87
C LEU A 57 -16.35 -2.40 5.43
N LEU A 58 -15.28 -3.00 4.92
CA LEU A 58 -14.77 -2.70 3.60
C LEU A 58 -14.65 -3.97 2.74
N PHE A 59 -13.86 -3.95 1.70
CA PHE A 59 -13.84 -5.00 0.69
C PHE A 59 -13.68 -6.41 1.24
N PHE A 60 -14.29 -7.36 0.55
CA PHE A 60 -14.31 -8.78 0.87
C PHE A 60 -13.75 -9.62 -0.29
N PRO A 61 -13.39 -10.90 -0.07
CA PRO A 61 -12.68 -11.71 -1.05
C PRO A 61 -13.35 -11.81 -2.42
N ASP A 62 -14.69 -11.93 -2.50
CA ASP A 62 -15.38 -12.05 -3.78
C ASP A 62 -15.26 -10.76 -4.61
N LEU A 63 -15.23 -9.58 -3.97
CA LEU A 63 -14.98 -8.33 -4.67
C LEU A 63 -13.56 -8.26 -5.22
N VAL A 64 -12.56 -8.73 -4.46
CA VAL A 64 -11.18 -8.87 -4.96
C VAL A 64 -11.14 -9.80 -6.17
N ALA A 65 -11.88 -10.91 -6.14
CA ALA A 65 -11.98 -11.82 -7.29
C ALA A 65 -12.66 -11.17 -8.51
N VAL A 66 -13.62 -10.26 -8.30
CA VAL A 66 -14.18 -9.44 -9.39
C VAL A 66 -13.10 -8.55 -9.99
N VAL A 67 -12.39 -7.77 -9.16
CA VAL A 67 -11.31 -6.88 -9.63
C VAL A 67 -10.22 -7.66 -10.37
N ARG A 68 -9.84 -8.85 -9.86
CA ARG A 68 -8.84 -9.71 -10.52
C ARG A 68 -9.22 -10.09 -11.96
N ARG A 69 -10.51 -10.21 -12.27
CA ARG A 69 -10.96 -10.48 -13.65
C ARG A 69 -10.90 -9.26 -14.57
N LEU A 70 -10.90 -8.06 -13.99
CA LEU A 70 -10.94 -6.80 -14.73
C LEU A 70 -9.56 -6.26 -15.10
N THR A 71 -8.48 -6.67 -14.40
CA THR A 71 -7.14 -6.12 -14.60
C THR A 71 -6.06 -7.18 -14.46
N SER A 72 -4.90 -6.96 -15.08
CA SER A 72 -3.66 -7.70 -14.84
C SER A 72 -2.72 -6.97 -13.87
N ARG A 73 -3.03 -5.74 -13.46
CA ARG A 73 -2.21 -4.99 -12.50
C ARG A 73 -2.15 -5.70 -11.14
N PRO A 74 -1.07 -5.53 -10.38
CA PRO A 74 -0.97 -6.07 -9.04
C PRO A 74 -2.14 -5.62 -8.15
N LEU A 75 -2.70 -6.56 -7.39
CA LEU A 75 -3.72 -6.29 -6.38
C LEU A 75 -3.09 -6.40 -5.00
N GLN A 76 -2.96 -5.28 -4.31
CA GLN A 76 -2.56 -5.21 -2.92
C GLN A 76 -3.79 -5.17 -2.03
N VAL A 77 -3.92 -6.09 -1.12
CA VAL A 77 -4.95 -6.09 -0.08
C VAL A 77 -4.36 -5.54 1.21
N HIS A 78 -4.86 -4.40 1.66
CA HIS A 78 -4.61 -3.86 2.99
C HIS A 78 -5.63 -4.48 3.96
N LEU A 79 -5.18 -5.45 4.74
CA LEU A 79 -6.04 -6.27 5.58
C LEU A 79 -6.08 -5.73 7.01
N MET A 80 -7.21 -5.15 7.37
CA MET A 80 -7.58 -4.63 8.68
C MET A 80 -8.53 -5.63 9.35
N ALA A 81 -7.98 -6.73 9.88
CA ALA A 81 -8.74 -7.82 10.48
C ALA A 81 -8.25 -8.15 11.88
N ALA A 82 -9.17 -8.54 12.76
CA ALA A 82 -8.88 -9.01 14.10
C ALA A 82 -8.08 -10.31 14.09
N ASP A 83 -7.29 -10.55 15.14
CA ASP A 83 -6.32 -11.65 15.19
C ASP A 83 -6.95 -13.04 15.05
N ASP A 84 -8.16 -13.24 15.55
CA ASP A 84 -8.86 -14.53 15.53
C ASP A 84 -9.29 -14.98 14.14
N ILE A 85 -9.47 -14.05 13.20
CA ILE A 85 -9.85 -14.34 11.80
C ILE A 85 -8.71 -14.05 10.80
N LEU A 86 -7.60 -13.45 11.22
CA LEU A 86 -6.55 -12.91 10.36
C LEU A 86 -6.01 -13.97 9.37
N GLU A 87 -5.60 -15.15 9.86
CA GLU A 87 -5.06 -16.21 8.99
C GLU A 87 -6.11 -16.74 8.00
N ALA A 88 -7.37 -16.90 8.44
CA ALA A 88 -8.45 -17.34 7.58
C ALA A 88 -8.73 -16.33 6.46
N GLN A 89 -8.73 -15.04 6.79
CA GLN A 89 -8.90 -13.95 5.82
C GLN A 89 -7.73 -13.89 4.83
N ILE A 90 -6.48 -14.01 5.28
CA ILE A 90 -5.31 -14.07 4.39
C ILE A 90 -5.50 -15.15 3.32
N ARG A 91 -5.87 -16.37 3.73
CA ARG A 91 -6.09 -17.49 2.79
C ARG A 91 -7.20 -17.20 1.79
N GLN A 92 -8.28 -16.53 2.22
CA GLN A 92 -9.40 -16.16 1.34
C GLN A 92 -8.98 -15.11 0.31
N PHE A 93 -8.29 -14.03 0.73
CA PHE A 93 -7.83 -12.99 -0.18
C PHE A 93 -6.77 -13.49 -1.18
N VAL A 94 -5.86 -14.34 -0.75
CA VAL A 94 -4.88 -15.00 -1.64
C VAL A 94 -5.59 -15.85 -2.70
N ARG A 95 -6.60 -16.65 -2.31
CA ARG A 95 -7.42 -17.42 -3.27
C ARG A 95 -8.20 -16.51 -4.22
N ALA A 96 -8.69 -15.38 -3.73
CA ALA A 96 -9.42 -14.39 -4.53
C ALA A 96 -8.54 -13.68 -5.57
N GLY A 97 -7.22 -13.77 -5.44
CA GLY A 97 -6.29 -13.23 -6.44
C GLY A 97 -5.46 -12.03 -5.98
N ALA A 98 -5.33 -11.79 -4.68
CA ALA A 98 -4.37 -10.84 -4.14
C ALA A 98 -2.94 -11.24 -4.54
N ASP A 99 -2.15 -10.27 -4.99
CA ASP A 99 -0.74 -10.43 -5.36
C ASP A 99 0.21 -9.95 -4.26
N LEU A 100 -0.32 -9.19 -3.30
CA LEU A 100 0.32 -8.78 -2.06
C LEU A 100 -0.76 -8.61 -0.99
N VAL A 101 -0.48 -9.06 0.23
CA VAL A 101 -1.35 -8.81 1.39
C VAL A 101 -0.52 -8.10 2.45
N SER A 102 -0.99 -6.95 2.89
CA SER A 102 -0.41 -6.16 3.98
C SER A 102 -1.23 -6.34 5.23
N VAL A 103 -0.58 -6.75 6.33
CA VAL A 103 -1.18 -6.89 7.66
C VAL A 103 -0.63 -5.83 8.59
N HIS A 104 -1.33 -5.55 9.66
CA HIS A 104 -0.90 -4.55 10.64
C HIS A 104 0.14 -5.09 11.62
N ALA A 105 1.14 -4.26 11.95
CA ALA A 105 2.11 -4.59 13.00
C ALA A 105 1.47 -4.67 14.40
N GLU A 106 0.32 -4.04 14.57
CA GLU A 106 -0.48 -4.03 15.78
C GLU A 106 -1.24 -5.34 16.03
N ASN A 107 -1.37 -6.21 15.01
CA ASN A 107 -1.87 -7.56 15.23
C ASN A 107 -0.88 -8.38 16.08
N ALA A 108 -1.34 -9.01 17.13
CA ALA A 108 -0.51 -9.94 17.91
C ALA A 108 -0.03 -11.11 17.05
N GLY A 109 -0.83 -11.53 16.08
CA GLY A 109 -0.53 -12.56 15.08
C GLY A 109 0.32 -12.10 13.89
N ALA A 110 0.78 -10.84 13.82
CA ALA A 110 1.47 -10.29 12.64
C ALA A 110 2.64 -11.16 12.15
N SER A 111 3.51 -11.60 13.07
CA SER A 111 4.66 -12.45 12.72
C SER A 111 4.24 -13.78 12.07
N ARG A 112 3.17 -14.41 12.58
CA ARG A 112 2.62 -15.66 12.01
C ARG A 112 1.94 -15.40 10.66
N ALA A 113 1.21 -14.30 10.54
CA ALA A 113 0.58 -13.87 9.29
C ALA A 113 1.60 -13.67 8.16
N LEU A 114 2.74 -13.00 8.45
CA LEU A 114 3.83 -12.83 7.49
C LEU A 114 4.46 -14.17 7.07
N SER A 115 4.62 -15.11 8.01
CA SER A 115 5.11 -16.45 7.69
C SER A 115 4.13 -17.21 6.81
N LEU A 116 2.83 -17.13 7.10
CA LEU A 116 1.77 -17.73 6.30
C LEU A 116 1.76 -17.23 4.86
N LEU A 117 1.95 -15.91 4.65
CA LEU A 117 2.05 -15.34 3.31
C LEU A 117 3.24 -15.92 2.54
N GLY A 118 4.39 -16.08 3.20
CA GLY A 118 5.55 -16.77 2.63
C GLY A 118 5.26 -18.23 2.25
N GLU A 119 4.57 -18.99 3.12
CA GLU A 119 4.13 -20.36 2.85
C GLU A 119 3.19 -20.44 1.64
N LEU A 120 2.36 -19.42 1.44
CA LEU A 120 1.44 -19.31 0.31
C LEU A 120 2.10 -18.77 -0.97
N GLY A 121 3.37 -18.40 -0.93
CA GLY A 121 4.10 -17.85 -2.07
C GLY A 121 3.64 -16.44 -2.48
N VAL A 122 3.02 -15.68 -1.57
CA VAL A 122 2.52 -14.32 -1.83
C VAL A 122 3.40 -13.31 -1.09
N PRO A 123 3.88 -12.26 -1.77
CA PRO A 123 4.58 -11.14 -1.11
C PRO A 123 3.79 -10.57 0.05
N ALA A 124 4.46 -10.35 1.17
CA ALA A 124 3.86 -9.76 2.36
C ALA A 124 4.16 -8.27 2.47
N GLY A 125 3.18 -7.50 2.94
CA GLY A 125 3.35 -6.13 3.39
C GLY A 125 3.10 -6.01 4.89
N LEU A 126 3.61 -4.93 5.47
CA LEU A 126 3.36 -4.53 6.85
C LEU A 126 2.83 -3.10 6.89
N VAL A 127 1.84 -2.85 7.73
CA VAL A 127 1.25 -1.52 7.93
C VAL A 127 1.52 -1.06 9.35
N LEU A 128 1.89 0.21 9.52
CA LEU A 128 2.02 0.85 10.83
C LEU A 128 0.99 1.97 10.98
N GLN A 129 0.22 1.94 12.05
CA GLN A 129 -0.67 3.04 12.45
C GLN A 129 0.12 4.24 12.98
N LEU A 130 -0.55 5.38 13.17
CA LEU A 130 0.07 6.65 13.60
C LEU A 130 0.92 6.54 14.86
N GLY A 131 0.41 5.83 15.89
CA GLY A 131 1.09 5.69 17.18
C GLY A 131 2.19 4.61 17.22
N THR A 132 2.33 3.80 16.17
CA THR A 132 3.26 2.66 16.16
C THR A 132 4.63 3.12 15.71
N PRO A 133 5.68 2.92 16.51
CA PRO A 133 7.04 3.34 16.16
C PRO A 133 7.58 2.53 14.98
N ILE A 134 8.45 3.14 14.18
CA ILE A 134 9.09 2.48 13.01
C ILE A 134 9.87 1.24 13.43
N GLY A 135 10.42 1.23 14.66
CA GLY A 135 11.11 0.08 15.23
C GLY A 135 10.30 -1.21 15.22
N ALA A 136 8.96 -1.13 15.22
CA ALA A 136 8.09 -2.31 15.14
C ALA A 136 8.20 -3.06 13.80
N ALA A 137 8.61 -2.40 12.72
CA ALA A 137 8.82 -3.03 11.42
C ALA A 137 10.17 -3.76 11.31
N LEU A 138 11.18 -3.35 12.07
CA LEU A 138 12.57 -3.83 11.89
C LEU A 138 12.73 -5.36 11.96
N PRO A 139 12.08 -6.09 12.91
CA PRO A 139 12.18 -7.54 12.97
C PRO A 139 11.57 -8.28 11.76
N HIS A 140 10.80 -7.57 10.94
CA HIS A 140 10.02 -8.13 9.84
C HIS A 140 10.59 -7.83 8.45
N LEU A 141 11.61 -6.97 8.31
CA LEU A 141 12.13 -6.49 7.04
C LEU A 141 12.55 -7.60 6.08
N GLU A 142 13.09 -8.71 6.59
CA GLU A 142 13.46 -9.87 5.75
C GLU A 142 12.25 -10.62 5.15
N ARG A 143 11.06 -10.41 5.70
CA ARG A 143 9.84 -11.13 5.30
C ARG A 143 8.88 -10.30 4.48
N ILE A 144 9.04 -8.96 4.50
CA ILE A 144 8.13 -8.05 3.80
C ILE A 144 8.75 -7.51 2.50
N ARG A 145 7.89 -7.08 1.58
CA ARG A 145 8.26 -6.38 0.35
C ARG A 145 7.62 -4.99 0.26
N TRP A 146 6.74 -4.67 1.20
CA TRP A 146 5.99 -3.42 1.25
C TRP A 146 5.80 -2.98 2.69
N LEU A 147 6.13 -1.73 2.99
CA LEU A 147 5.89 -1.09 4.28
C LEU A 147 5.01 0.12 4.06
N THR A 148 3.81 0.10 4.61
CA THR A 148 2.87 1.22 4.53
C THR A 148 2.81 1.95 5.86
N LEU A 149 2.96 3.27 5.83
CA LEU A 149 2.74 4.14 6.98
C LEU A 149 1.42 4.87 6.83
N LEU A 150 0.52 4.71 7.78
CA LEU A 150 -0.71 5.49 7.81
C LEU A 150 -0.39 6.94 8.21
N GLY A 151 -0.94 7.86 7.43
CA GLY A 151 -0.87 9.31 7.67
C GLY A 151 -2.12 9.87 8.34
N THR A 152 -3.12 9.01 8.60
CA THR A 152 -4.40 9.33 9.25
C THR A 152 -4.81 8.22 10.19
N GLY A 153 -5.83 8.45 11.01
CA GLY A 153 -6.46 7.37 11.78
C GLY A 153 -7.04 6.30 10.84
N ILE A 154 -6.93 5.03 11.26
CA ILE A 154 -7.38 3.88 10.49
C ILE A 154 -8.90 3.91 10.24
N GLY A 155 -9.32 3.54 9.03
CA GLY A 155 -10.72 3.35 8.67
C GLY A 155 -11.56 4.63 8.62
N VAL A 156 -10.97 5.83 8.58
CA VAL A 156 -11.73 7.09 8.56
C VAL A 156 -11.29 8.00 7.42
N LYS A 157 -12.19 8.25 6.47
CA LYS A 157 -11.95 9.20 5.37
C LYS A 157 -11.98 10.67 5.81
N GLY A 158 -11.37 11.54 5.02
CA GLY A 158 -11.50 13.00 5.14
C GLY A 158 -10.60 13.67 6.17
N GLN A 159 -9.78 12.91 6.90
CA GLN A 159 -8.84 13.46 7.88
C GLN A 159 -7.69 14.23 7.21
N GLY A 160 -7.07 15.13 7.99
CA GLY A 160 -5.80 15.77 7.62
C GLY A 160 -4.61 14.83 7.82
N LEU A 161 -3.49 15.14 7.15
CA LEU A 161 -2.24 14.43 7.37
C LEU A 161 -1.73 14.69 8.79
N ASP A 162 -1.32 13.63 9.48
CA ASP A 162 -0.67 13.74 10.79
C ASP A 162 0.62 14.57 10.68
N PRO A 163 0.87 15.52 11.59
CA PRO A 163 2.07 16.35 11.55
C PRO A 163 3.39 15.57 11.59
N ALA A 164 3.42 14.38 12.20
CA ALA A 164 4.60 13.54 12.26
C ALA A 164 4.81 12.65 11.02
N ALA A 165 3.87 12.63 10.07
CA ALA A 165 3.89 11.68 8.95
C ALA A 165 5.18 11.77 8.12
N GLU A 166 5.66 12.98 7.81
CA GLU A 166 6.91 13.13 7.04
C GLU A 166 8.15 12.68 7.82
N ASP A 167 8.22 12.97 9.13
CA ASP A 167 9.37 12.54 9.96
C ASP A 167 9.40 11.02 10.10
N ARG A 168 8.24 10.39 10.27
CA ARG A 168 8.10 8.93 10.29
C ARG A 168 8.54 8.30 8.96
N LEU A 169 8.17 8.91 7.83
CA LEU A 169 8.64 8.44 6.52
C LEU A 169 10.16 8.57 6.37
N ARG A 170 10.78 9.68 6.82
CA ARG A 170 12.23 9.86 6.80
C ARG A 170 12.94 8.79 7.67
N GLU A 171 12.39 8.48 8.83
CA GLU A 171 12.92 7.41 9.70
C GLU A 171 12.84 6.05 9.02
N ALA A 172 11.66 5.69 8.48
CA ALA A 172 11.46 4.44 7.77
C ALA A 172 12.36 4.33 6.52
N ALA A 173 12.47 5.40 5.72
CA ALA A 173 13.32 5.42 4.53
C ALA A 173 14.79 5.13 4.87
N ARG A 174 15.33 5.70 5.96
CA ARG A 174 16.70 5.40 6.44
C ARG A 174 16.85 3.94 6.85
N ALA A 175 15.87 3.40 7.57
CA ALA A 175 15.90 1.99 8.00
C ALA A 175 15.84 1.04 6.81
N LEU A 176 15.00 1.32 5.83
CA LEU A 176 14.86 0.50 4.61
C LEU A 176 16.10 0.60 3.72
N ALA A 177 16.70 1.78 3.56
CA ALA A 177 17.95 1.94 2.82
C ALA A 177 19.08 1.13 3.46
N ALA A 178 19.22 1.17 4.79
CA ALA A 178 20.18 0.37 5.52
C ALA A 178 19.92 -1.14 5.40
N HIS A 179 18.64 -1.56 5.35
CA HIS A 179 18.27 -2.95 5.10
C HIS A 179 18.64 -3.38 3.67
N GLU A 180 18.26 -2.60 2.66
CA GLU A 180 18.57 -2.89 1.25
C GLU A 180 20.08 -2.97 1.01
N GLY A 181 20.85 -2.05 1.61
CA GLY A 181 22.31 -2.06 1.52
C GLY A 181 22.99 -3.33 2.07
N ARG A 182 22.35 -3.98 3.08
CA ARG A 182 22.86 -5.25 3.66
C ARG A 182 22.36 -6.49 2.94
N SER A 183 21.09 -6.50 2.56
CA SER A 183 20.39 -7.69 2.03
C SER A 183 20.30 -7.73 0.50
N GLY A 184 20.52 -6.58 -0.17
CA GLY A 184 20.24 -6.40 -1.59
C GLY A 184 18.73 -6.41 -1.92
N ARG A 185 17.85 -6.46 -0.92
CA ARG A 185 16.41 -6.66 -1.09
C ARG A 185 15.65 -5.36 -0.85
N ARG A 186 14.97 -4.89 -1.89
CA ARG A 186 14.14 -3.70 -1.81
C ARG A 186 12.82 -3.98 -1.06
N VAL A 187 12.47 -3.08 -0.16
CA VAL A 187 11.13 -2.94 0.44
C VAL A 187 10.56 -1.60 0.00
N ILE A 188 9.38 -1.60 -0.62
CA ILE A 188 8.70 -0.36 -1.05
C ILE A 188 8.15 0.36 0.18
N LEU A 189 8.43 1.65 0.32
CA LEU A 189 7.86 2.51 1.36
C LEU A 189 6.65 3.25 0.79
N ALA A 190 5.47 2.96 1.32
CA ALA A 190 4.22 3.57 0.91
C ALA A 190 3.66 4.50 1.98
N ALA A 191 3.03 5.60 1.55
CA ALA A 191 2.25 6.48 2.40
C ALA A 191 0.76 6.33 2.07
N ASP A 192 -0.06 6.15 3.09
CA ASP A 192 -1.50 6.00 2.98
C ASP A 192 -2.23 6.93 3.95
N GLY A 193 -3.34 7.53 3.48
CA GLY A 193 -4.12 8.50 4.23
C GLY A 193 -3.70 9.95 3.97
N ALA A 194 -4.70 10.82 3.79
CA ALA A 194 -4.56 12.25 3.48
C ALA A 194 -3.67 12.56 2.25
N ILE A 195 -3.65 11.67 1.26
CA ILE A 195 -2.93 11.87 0.00
C ILE A 195 -3.68 12.92 -0.83
N ARG A 196 -3.12 14.14 -0.86
CA ARG A 196 -3.68 15.32 -1.52
C ARG A 196 -2.59 16.01 -2.33
N GLU A 197 -2.97 16.90 -3.25
CA GLU A 197 -2.03 17.67 -4.07
C GLU A 197 -0.99 18.40 -3.20
N ARG A 198 -1.41 18.99 -2.08
CA ARG A 198 -0.53 19.70 -1.15
C ARG A 198 0.40 18.79 -0.32
N THR A 199 0.05 17.53 -0.10
CA THR A 199 0.82 16.60 0.76
C THR A 199 1.77 15.72 -0.02
N VAL A 200 1.43 15.33 -1.25
CA VAL A 200 2.24 14.42 -2.08
C VAL A 200 3.69 14.86 -2.22
N PRO A 201 4.01 16.14 -2.51
CA PRO A 201 5.41 16.58 -2.64
C PRO A 201 6.22 16.38 -1.35
N GLY A 202 5.63 16.68 -0.18
CA GLY A 202 6.27 16.50 1.12
C GLY A 202 6.53 15.02 1.42
N LEU A 203 5.51 14.17 1.23
CA LEU A 203 5.63 12.71 1.42
C LEU A 203 6.71 12.10 0.52
N ARG A 204 6.78 12.53 -0.75
CA ARG A 204 7.81 12.06 -1.68
C ARG A 204 9.21 12.48 -1.23
N ARG A 205 9.41 13.77 -0.86
CA ARG A 205 10.68 14.25 -0.32
C ARG A 205 11.08 13.53 0.97
N ALA A 206 10.11 13.18 1.80
CA ALA A 206 10.33 12.40 3.02
C ALA A 206 10.74 10.93 2.76
N GLY A 207 10.70 10.47 1.51
CA GLY A 207 11.22 9.17 1.12
C GLY A 207 10.18 8.16 0.66
N ALA A 208 8.89 8.52 0.54
CA ALA A 208 7.89 7.61 0.00
C ALA A 208 8.24 7.16 -1.42
N ASP A 209 8.22 5.84 -1.65
CA ASP A 209 8.29 5.23 -2.97
C ASP A 209 6.93 5.20 -3.65
N ALA A 210 5.87 4.99 -2.87
CA ALA A 210 4.49 4.89 -3.33
C ALA A 210 3.55 5.77 -2.49
N VAL A 211 2.45 6.18 -3.09
CA VAL A 211 1.32 6.84 -2.40
C VAL A 211 0.01 6.16 -2.76
N VAL A 212 -0.85 5.98 -1.77
CA VAL A 212 -2.19 5.39 -1.95
C VAL A 212 -3.16 6.49 -2.36
N LEU A 213 -3.50 6.50 -3.65
CA LEU A 213 -4.31 7.53 -4.29
C LEU A 213 -5.79 7.14 -4.26
N GLY A 214 -6.56 7.85 -3.46
CA GLY A 214 -8.02 7.79 -3.46
C GLY A 214 -8.62 8.89 -4.33
N SER A 215 -9.38 9.81 -3.71
CA SER A 215 -10.08 10.91 -4.41
C SER A 215 -9.15 11.76 -5.29
N LEU A 216 -7.87 11.90 -4.95
CA LEU A 216 -6.92 12.64 -5.79
C LEU A 216 -6.82 12.09 -7.22
N ALA A 217 -7.03 10.78 -7.42
CA ALA A 217 -7.06 10.15 -8.74
C ALA A 217 -8.51 9.97 -9.25
N PHE A 218 -9.40 9.42 -8.42
CA PHE A 218 -10.74 9.03 -8.87
C PHE A 218 -11.66 10.24 -9.16
N GLU A 219 -11.48 11.36 -8.46
CA GLU A 219 -12.23 12.60 -8.66
C GLU A 219 -11.47 13.62 -9.54
N ALA A 220 -10.32 13.23 -10.12
CA ALA A 220 -9.54 14.13 -10.97
C ALA A 220 -10.32 14.45 -12.27
N PRO A 221 -10.54 15.73 -12.60
CA PRO A 221 -11.20 16.12 -13.84
C PRO A 221 -10.39 15.77 -15.09
N ASP A 222 -9.07 15.70 -14.97
CA ASP A 222 -8.12 15.21 -15.98
C ASP A 222 -7.18 14.20 -15.31
N LEU A 223 -7.54 12.93 -15.39
CA LEU A 223 -6.77 11.84 -14.79
C LEU A 223 -5.37 11.71 -15.41
N PRO A 224 -5.19 11.72 -16.76
CA PRO A 224 -3.86 11.70 -17.37
C PRO A 224 -2.92 12.79 -16.85
N ALA A 225 -3.38 14.05 -16.80
CA ALA A 225 -2.58 15.16 -16.28
C ALA A 225 -2.27 14.98 -14.79
N ARG A 226 -3.24 14.52 -13.98
CA ARG A 226 -3.04 14.24 -12.57
C ARG A 226 -1.98 13.16 -12.35
N MET A 227 -2.03 12.08 -13.11
CA MET A 227 -1.08 10.98 -12.98
C MET A 227 0.32 11.36 -13.48
N ALA A 228 0.41 12.13 -14.56
CA ALA A 228 1.68 12.71 -15.01
C ALA A 228 2.30 13.58 -13.90
N TRP A 229 1.50 14.41 -13.22
CA TRP A 229 1.96 15.24 -12.10
C TRP A 229 2.43 14.38 -10.92
N VAL A 230 1.71 13.31 -10.54
CA VAL A 230 2.13 12.38 -9.47
C VAL A 230 3.49 11.76 -9.79
N HIS A 231 3.63 11.22 -10.99
CA HIS A 231 4.86 10.56 -11.41
C HIS A 231 6.06 11.51 -11.54
N ALA A 232 5.82 12.79 -11.79
CA ALA A 232 6.86 13.81 -11.89
C ALA A 232 7.43 14.25 -10.52
N GLN A 233 6.84 13.79 -9.39
CA GLN A 233 7.36 14.14 -8.06
C GLN A 233 8.74 13.53 -7.82
N GLY A 234 9.76 14.35 -7.68
CA GLY A 234 11.15 13.96 -7.42
C GLY A 234 11.42 13.71 -5.93
N ARG A 235 12.46 12.91 -5.63
CA ARG A 235 13.08 12.87 -4.30
C ARG A 235 13.99 14.08 -4.11
N GLU A 236 14.31 14.45 -2.86
CA GLU A 236 15.39 15.40 -2.60
C GLU A 236 16.73 14.83 -3.10
N PRO A 237 17.57 15.67 -3.75
CA PRO A 237 18.93 15.27 -4.10
C PRO A 237 19.70 14.87 -2.83
N GLY A 238 20.12 13.62 -2.71
CA GLY A 238 20.89 13.12 -1.56
C GLY A 238 20.22 12.03 -0.71
N SER A 239 18.98 11.65 -1.00
CA SER A 239 18.30 10.52 -0.33
C SER A 239 18.69 9.13 -0.89
N ASP A 240 19.37 9.10 -2.03
CA ASP A 240 19.99 7.87 -2.54
C ASP A 240 21.35 7.74 -1.84
N GLY A 241 21.41 6.84 -0.85
CA GLY A 241 22.57 6.64 0.00
C GLY A 241 23.88 6.54 -0.80
N ARG A 242 24.78 7.51 -0.57
CA ARG A 242 26.22 7.36 -0.76
C ARG A 242 26.81 6.71 0.46
#